data_9af4ae029f954c3775fd6470f03ebeb3
#
_entry.id   9af4ae029f954c3775fd6470f03ebeb3
#
_cell.length_a   1.000
_cell.length_b   1.000
_cell.length_c   1.000
_cell.angle_alpha   90.00
_cell.angle_beta   90.00
_cell.angle_gamma   90.00
#
_symmetry.space_group_name_H-M   'P 1'
#
loop_
_entity.id
_entity.type
_entity.pdbx_description
1 polymer ?
#
loop_
_entity_poly.entity_id
_entity_poly.type
_entity_poly.pdbx_seq_one_letter_code
_entity_poly.pdbx_strand_id
1 'polypeptide(L)'
;MSAPYPFPYKSVACTFLLLWVFVFLSADLFAGSFRTLGIKEGLGSRQVFQINKDSAGFVWVYTHVGIDRYDGNEIKHYKLDGMVDSRDNIQSSTTMMCDKEGIVWVALKNGKIYAYNKLTDSFQLRVDLADYLPSPVLYNMLFDDENRLWLCMSKGLYSWEESAGLSFAGLKGQSVRCIVQMEDEVFFAGTDKGVFRLTKAGAAGSSSFETRPVDLHTEMHVESLYVFGAKLFIGTFSNGVFVLDGPEGQIHSLNDRIPHVPIRSFARTKDNLLLVGADGAGVFCMDVATGELLNHYMNNGDDDKSLSGNTVSDICVDESGVVWIGTSTNGISYLDPEMPDVYRIRHERNNDNSLKSDHVNVMFQDSEGDYWYGTNNGVSLYQPRSRKWTHYLDGTEYSGKVVLALAEDSGGNIWVGGYGIGVYCIHKQTGRVQKKEKRNAHPEKGMATDYVYAIYAEGDYVWFGGIEGEFTRYDIRTDTYTYYPIDCIGDIKPGKGGSLLIAGCSGLAVFDKKSGDTQWHQTFGDISLHYPVRCLMQSSSGDTWLATDGEGLIRVGPDGKEAHAYTVDDNLVSNSINSLLEDNEGRIWFSTEKELYCLDCSRDIIISANDFLDVSW
;
A
#
# COMPACT_ATOMS: atom_id res chain seq x y z
N MET A 1 -64.72 27.88 24.12
CA MET A 1 -65.17 26.48 23.93
C MET A 1 -64.55 26.02 22.63
N SER A 2 -64.01 24.83 22.62
CA SER A 2 -63.36 24.09 21.51
C SER A 2 -61.98 24.59 21.04
N ALA A 3 -60.97 23.82 21.45
CA ALA A 3 -59.61 23.88 20.99
C ALA A 3 -59.44 23.31 19.56
N PRO A 4 -58.46 23.77 18.78
CA PRO A 4 -58.09 23.13 17.51
C PRO A 4 -56.93 22.14 17.72
N TYR A 5 -57.04 21.02 17.05
CA TYR A 5 -56.04 19.94 16.94
C TYR A 5 -54.79 20.39 16.20
N PRO A 6 -53.57 19.90 16.56
CA PRO A 6 -52.39 20.12 15.80
C PRO A 6 -52.20 19.01 14.73
N PHE A 7 -51.91 19.43 13.49
CA PHE A 7 -51.49 18.57 12.39
C PHE A 7 -50.02 18.11 12.58
N PRO A 8 -49.65 16.86 12.21
CA PRO A 8 -48.30 16.36 12.37
C PRO A 8 -47.42 16.70 11.16
N TYR A 9 -46.48 17.59 11.35
CA TYR A 9 -45.32 17.76 10.46
C TYR A 9 -44.22 16.78 10.90
N LYS A 10 -44.24 15.53 10.42
CA LYS A 10 -43.12 14.60 10.48
C LYS A 10 -43.27 13.61 9.35
N SER A 11 -42.72 13.89 8.16
CA SER A 11 -42.33 12.84 7.18
C SER A 11 -41.57 13.33 5.94
N VAL A 12 -41.16 14.60 5.83
CA VAL A 12 -40.47 15.11 4.63
C VAL A 12 -38.95 15.31 4.87
N ALA A 13 -38.52 15.39 6.13
CA ALA A 13 -37.10 15.58 6.45
C ALA A 13 -36.22 14.29 6.39
N CYS A 14 -36.83 13.09 6.54
CA CYS A 14 -36.05 11.84 6.49
C CYS A 14 -35.74 11.34 5.09
N THR A 15 -36.53 11.70 4.08
CA THR A 15 -36.30 11.23 2.69
C THR A 15 -35.21 12.03 1.98
N PHE A 16 -34.99 13.29 2.36
CA PHE A 16 -33.89 14.10 1.84
C PHE A 16 -32.54 13.79 2.50
N LEU A 17 -32.51 13.32 3.73
CA LEU A 17 -31.26 12.92 4.40
C LEU A 17 -30.70 11.58 3.89
N LEU A 18 -31.57 10.67 3.45
CA LEU A 18 -31.17 9.38 2.85
C LEU A 18 -30.66 9.53 1.40
N LEU A 19 -31.14 10.54 0.66
CA LEU A 19 -30.63 10.83 -0.68
C LEU A 19 -29.27 11.54 -0.66
N TRP A 20 -28.93 12.30 0.39
CA TRP A 20 -27.62 12.91 0.56
C TRP A 20 -26.55 11.95 1.07
N VAL A 21 -26.91 10.90 1.79
CA VAL A 21 -25.98 9.86 2.24
C VAL A 21 -25.60 8.93 1.09
N PHE A 22 -26.47 8.71 0.09
CA PHE A 22 -26.14 7.91 -1.09
C PHE A 22 -25.30 8.63 -2.16
N VAL A 23 -25.26 9.95 -2.16
CA VAL A 23 -24.44 10.75 -3.09
C VAL A 23 -22.99 10.92 -2.61
N PHE A 24 -22.72 10.75 -1.30
CA PHE A 24 -21.35 10.82 -0.74
C PHE A 24 -20.63 9.47 -0.62
N LEU A 25 -21.30 8.34 -0.91
CA LEU A 25 -20.68 7.00 -0.89
C LEU A 25 -20.13 6.54 -2.25
N SER A 26 -20.20 7.38 -3.29
CA SER A 26 -19.70 7.04 -4.63
C SER A 26 -18.48 7.85 -5.08
N ALA A 27 -17.87 8.68 -4.23
CA ALA A 27 -16.76 9.56 -4.63
C ALA A 27 -15.36 9.11 -4.19
N ASP A 28 -15.22 8.04 -3.40
CA ASP A 28 -13.92 7.60 -2.87
C ASP A 28 -13.48 6.19 -3.32
N LEU A 29 -14.05 5.66 -4.40
CA LEU A 29 -13.74 4.30 -4.85
C LEU A 29 -12.31 4.12 -5.41
N PHE A 30 -11.54 5.19 -5.58
CA PHE A 30 -10.14 5.19 -6.00
C PHE A 30 -9.32 6.30 -5.32
N ALA A 31 -9.54 6.55 -4.04
CA ALA A 31 -8.64 7.36 -3.21
C ALA A 31 -7.38 6.56 -2.78
N GLY A 32 -7.05 5.49 -3.48
CA GLY A 32 -5.90 4.65 -3.19
C GLY A 32 -4.58 5.34 -3.51
N SER A 33 -3.59 5.09 -2.67
CA SER A 33 -2.22 5.55 -2.85
C SER A 33 -1.46 4.63 -3.78
N PHE A 34 -0.81 5.19 -4.80
CA PHE A 34 0.11 4.41 -5.62
C PHE A 34 1.38 4.08 -4.85
N ARG A 35 1.88 2.88 -5.06
CA ARG A 35 3.21 2.44 -4.64
C ARG A 35 4.11 2.30 -5.85
N THR A 36 5.40 2.45 -5.66
CA THR A 36 6.38 2.37 -6.74
C THR A 36 7.26 1.15 -6.56
N LEU A 37 7.39 0.35 -7.63
CA LEU A 37 8.37 -0.70 -7.77
C LEU A 37 9.40 -0.25 -8.81
N GLY A 38 10.59 0.10 -8.34
CA GLY A 38 11.66 0.68 -9.16
C GLY A 38 13.00 -0.03 -9.01
N ILE A 39 14.08 0.65 -9.38
CA ILE A 39 15.45 0.13 -9.26
C ILE A 39 15.83 -0.16 -7.81
N LYS A 40 15.32 0.61 -6.86
CA LYS A 40 15.62 0.43 -5.43
C LYS A 40 15.02 -0.87 -4.89
N GLU A 41 13.85 -1.23 -5.42
CA GLU A 41 13.12 -2.45 -5.09
C GLU A 41 13.60 -3.65 -5.92
N GLY A 42 14.62 -3.46 -6.76
CA GLY A 42 15.27 -4.52 -7.52
C GLY A 42 14.85 -4.62 -8.98
N LEU A 43 14.02 -3.71 -9.52
CA LEU A 43 13.65 -3.74 -10.94
C LEU A 43 14.90 -3.53 -11.82
N GLY A 44 15.05 -4.30 -12.89
CA GLY A 44 16.21 -4.26 -13.76
C GLY A 44 16.39 -2.94 -14.53
N SER A 45 15.29 -2.22 -14.80
CA SER A 45 15.30 -0.93 -15.50
C SER A 45 14.15 -0.04 -15.04
N ARG A 46 14.38 1.29 -15.05
CA ARG A 46 13.30 2.26 -14.87
C ARG A 46 12.33 2.31 -16.05
N GLN A 47 12.77 1.84 -17.21
CA GLN A 47 11.98 1.86 -18.44
C GLN A 47 11.23 0.56 -18.57
N VAL A 48 9.92 0.61 -18.29
CA VAL A 48 8.99 -0.50 -18.42
C VAL A 48 8.24 -0.36 -19.75
N PHE A 49 8.07 -1.46 -20.46
CA PHE A 49 7.32 -1.49 -21.72
C PHE A 49 5.99 -2.20 -21.59
N GLN A 50 5.96 -3.32 -20.86
CA GLN A 50 4.74 -4.12 -20.70
C GLN A 50 4.73 -4.87 -19.36
N ILE A 51 3.52 -5.12 -18.85
CA ILE A 51 3.28 -5.84 -17.60
C ILE A 51 2.23 -6.90 -17.85
N ASN A 52 2.48 -8.12 -17.33
CA ASN A 52 1.50 -9.21 -17.33
C ASN A 52 1.56 -9.96 -16.00
N LYS A 53 0.45 -10.57 -15.60
CA LYS A 53 0.41 -11.48 -14.45
C LYS A 53 0.07 -12.88 -14.96
N ASP A 54 0.81 -13.88 -14.50
CA ASP A 54 0.53 -15.27 -14.87
C ASP A 54 -0.48 -15.92 -13.90
N SER A 55 -0.95 -17.11 -14.26
CA SER A 55 -1.91 -17.88 -13.45
C SER A 55 -1.34 -18.38 -12.10
N ALA A 56 -0.04 -18.29 -11.89
CA ALA A 56 0.62 -18.61 -10.63
C ALA A 56 0.73 -17.40 -9.69
N GLY A 57 0.33 -16.20 -10.17
CA GLY A 57 0.34 -14.96 -9.41
C GLY A 57 1.60 -14.11 -9.57
N PHE A 58 2.59 -14.56 -10.35
CA PHE A 58 3.79 -13.75 -10.62
C PHE A 58 3.50 -12.60 -11.57
N VAL A 59 4.04 -11.43 -11.24
CA VAL A 59 4.00 -10.25 -12.12
C VAL A 59 5.24 -10.24 -13.00
N TRP A 60 5.03 -10.31 -14.30
CA TRP A 60 6.08 -10.28 -15.30
C TRP A 60 6.18 -8.91 -15.92
N VAL A 61 7.39 -8.38 -15.98
CA VAL A 61 7.67 -7.03 -16.42
C VAL A 61 8.68 -7.07 -17.55
N TYR A 62 8.28 -6.59 -18.71
CA TYR A 62 9.23 -6.38 -19.79
C TYR A 62 9.86 -5.01 -19.67
N THR A 63 11.19 -4.98 -19.51
CA THR A 63 12.00 -3.78 -19.32
C THR A 63 13.01 -3.59 -20.44
N HIS A 64 13.67 -2.43 -20.46
CA HIS A 64 14.72 -2.14 -21.44
C HIS A 64 15.91 -3.13 -21.39
N VAL A 65 16.19 -3.76 -20.25
CA VAL A 65 17.35 -4.66 -20.05
C VAL A 65 17.00 -6.12 -20.04
N GLY A 66 15.72 -6.48 -20.01
CA GLY A 66 15.28 -7.88 -19.94
C GLY A 66 13.88 -8.02 -19.42
N ILE A 67 13.59 -9.23 -18.95
CA ILE A 67 12.31 -9.58 -18.35
C ILE A 67 12.55 -9.77 -16.86
N ASP A 68 11.74 -9.14 -16.06
CA ASP A 68 11.74 -9.25 -14.63
C ASP A 68 10.49 -10.03 -14.18
N ARG A 69 10.62 -10.90 -13.18
CA ARG A 69 9.52 -11.60 -12.53
C ARG A 69 9.49 -11.20 -11.07
N TYR A 70 8.40 -10.60 -10.65
CA TYR A 70 8.14 -10.23 -9.27
C TYR A 70 7.18 -11.24 -8.63
N ASP A 71 7.51 -11.75 -7.45
CA ASP A 71 6.74 -12.75 -6.71
C ASP A 71 5.97 -12.17 -5.51
N GLY A 72 5.98 -10.86 -5.34
CA GLY A 72 5.43 -10.15 -4.19
C GLY A 72 6.51 -9.68 -3.22
N ASN A 73 7.71 -10.26 -3.25
CA ASN A 73 8.82 -9.94 -2.36
C ASN A 73 10.15 -9.68 -3.11
N GLU A 74 10.49 -10.56 -4.04
CA GLU A 74 11.77 -10.50 -4.77
C GLU A 74 11.56 -10.38 -6.28
N ILE A 75 12.55 -9.77 -6.96
CA ILE A 75 12.58 -9.65 -8.41
C ILE A 75 13.67 -10.53 -8.99
N LYS A 76 13.28 -11.45 -9.87
CA LYS A 76 14.20 -12.28 -10.63
C LYS A 76 14.31 -11.79 -12.08
N HIS A 77 15.56 -11.70 -12.58
CA HIS A 77 15.87 -11.21 -13.93
C HIS A 77 16.12 -12.33 -14.91
N TYR A 78 15.58 -12.19 -16.12
CA TYR A 78 15.80 -13.09 -17.25
C TYR A 78 16.31 -12.30 -18.46
N LYS A 79 17.34 -12.84 -19.10
CA LYS A 79 17.87 -12.31 -20.37
C LYS A 79 17.54 -13.29 -21.50
N LEU A 80 17.16 -12.75 -22.65
CA LEU A 80 16.89 -13.54 -23.85
C LEU A 80 18.04 -13.38 -24.85
N ASP A 81 18.40 -14.48 -25.52
CA ASP A 81 19.35 -14.45 -26.62
C ASP A 81 18.79 -13.64 -27.79
N GLY A 82 19.47 -12.55 -28.17
CA GLY A 82 19.02 -11.63 -29.22
C GLY A 82 18.35 -10.36 -28.73
N MET A 83 18.25 -10.13 -27.41
CA MET A 83 18.09 -8.78 -26.87
C MET A 83 19.42 -8.07 -27.10
N VAL A 84 19.42 -7.15 -28.04
CA VAL A 84 20.62 -6.40 -28.44
C VAL A 84 21.05 -5.49 -27.29
N ASP A 85 22.34 -5.52 -26.93
CA ASP A 85 22.96 -4.47 -26.13
C ASP A 85 22.72 -3.12 -26.83
N SER A 86 21.87 -2.33 -26.24
CA SER A 86 21.18 -1.20 -26.83
C SER A 86 22.08 0.02 -27.01
N ARG A 87 22.97 0.01 -28.00
CA ARG A 87 23.49 1.26 -28.55
C ARG A 87 22.80 1.69 -29.84
N ASP A 88 22.02 0.81 -30.46
CA ASP A 88 21.34 1.06 -31.71
C ASP A 88 19.83 0.86 -31.59
N ASN A 89 19.10 1.98 -31.51
CA ASN A 89 17.66 2.15 -31.64
C ASN A 89 16.72 1.76 -30.49
N ILE A 90 16.39 2.77 -29.73
CA ILE A 90 15.46 2.91 -28.60
C ILE A 90 13.95 2.66 -28.95
N GLN A 91 13.63 2.05 -30.07
CA GLN A 91 12.25 1.68 -30.45
C GLN A 91 12.12 0.17 -30.66
N SER A 92 12.34 -0.59 -29.59
CA SER A 92 12.05 -2.02 -29.64
C SER A 92 10.56 -2.25 -29.30
N SER A 93 9.73 -2.40 -30.31
CA SER A 93 8.44 -3.06 -30.16
C SER A 93 8.69 -4.53 -29.86
N THR A 94 8.62 -4.89 -28.61
CA THR A 94 8.63 -6.27 -28.12
C THR A 94 7.34 -6.43 -27.34
N THR A 95 6.74 -7.58 -27.39
CA THR A 95 5.46 -7.84 -26.74
C THR A 95 5.56 -9.08 -25.87
N MET A 96 4.85 -9.06 -24.77
CA MET A 96 4.75 -10.15 -23.80
C MET A 96 3.30 -10.40 -23.48
N MET A 97 2.90 -11.66 -23.39
CA MET A 97 1.55 -12.04 -22.98
C MET A 97 1.51 -13.45 -22.41
N CYS A 98 0.44 -13.79 -21.74
CA CYS A 98 0.15 -15.15 -21.29
C CYS A 98 -0.79 -15.83 -22.29
N ASP A 99 -0.52 -17.12 -22.57
CA ASP A 99 -1.50 -17.96 -23.26
C ASP A 99 -2.60 -18.44 -22.29
N LYS A 100 -3.57 -19.21 -22.78
CA LYS A 100 -4.68 -19.75 -21.97
C LYS A 100 -4.24 -20.74 -20.88
N GLU A 101 -3.05 -21.31 -21.00
CA GLU A 101 -2.47 -22.21 -20.02
C GLU A 101 -1.67 -21.45 -18.95
N GLY A 102 -1.59 -20.11 -19.06
CA GLY A 102 -0.85 -19.23 -18.17
C GLY A 102 0.66 -19.28 -18.40
N ILE A 103 1.10 -19.74 -19.58
CA ILE A 103 2.51 -19.69 -19.99
C ILE A 103 2.81 -18.30 -20.52
N VAL A 104 3.89 -17.70 -20.05
CA VAL A 104 4.36 -16.40 -20.52
C VAL A 104 5.14 -16.54 -21.82
N TRP A 105 4.69 -15.83 -22.84
CA TRP A 105 5.33 -15.74 -24.14
C TRP A 105 5.90 -14.34 -24.35
N VAL A 106 7.07 -14.28 -24.95
CA VAL A 106 7.76 -13.04 -25.26
C VAL A 106 8.22 -13.05 -26.70
N ALA A 107 7.83 -12.05 -27.44
CA ALA A 107 8.22 -11.89 -28.83
C ALA A 107 9.15 -10.67 -29.00
N LEU A 108 10.29 -10.89 -29.62
CA LEU A 108 11.23 -9.84 -29.95
C LEU A 108 10.93 -9.23 -31.32
N LYS A 109 11.27 -7.97 -31.53
CA LYS A 109 11.07 -7.22 -32.79
C LYS A 109 11.64 -7.93 -34.01
N ASN A 110 12.75 -8.67 -33.84
CA ASN A 110 13.41 -9.44 -34.89
C ASN A 110 12.68 -10.73 -35.27
N GLY A 111 11.53 -11.02 -34.64
CA GLY A 111 10.68 -12.17 -34.94
C GLY A 111 11.03 -13.45 -34.16
N LYS A 112 11.92 -13.39 -33.18
CA LYS A 112 12.14 -14.51 -32.26
C LYS A 112 11.06 -14.49 -31.18
N ILE A 113 10.41 -15.64 -30.95
CA ILE A 113 9.35 -15.81 -29.96
C ILE A 113 9.74 -16.91 -28.99
N TYR A 114 9.73 -16.56 -27.71
CA TYR A 114 10.12 -17.42 -26.59
C TYR A 114 8.93 -17.72 -25.71
N ALA A 115 8.90 -18.92 -25.13
CA ALA A 115 7.95 -19.28 -24.07
C ALA A 115 8.69 -19.65 -22.79
N TYR A 116 8.14 -19.25 -21.65
CA TYR A 116 8.68 -19.58 -20.35
C TYR A 116 8.44 -21.05 -20.02
N ASN A 117 9.50 -21.74 -19.58
CA ASN A 117 9.44 -23.12 -19.12
C ASN A 117 9.63 -23.16 -17.61
N LYS A 118 8.56 -23.52 -16.88
CA LYS A 118 8.54 -23.59 -15.41
C LYS A 118 9.54 -24.63 -14.84
N LEU A 119 9.79 -25.73 -15.57
CA LEU A 119 10.66 -26.79 -15.09
C LEU A 119 12.15 -26.42 -15.11
N THR A 120 12.54 -25.63 -16.11
CA THR A 120 13.93 -25.17 -16.28
C THR A 120 14.13 -23.74 -15.77
N ASP A 121 13.04 -23.08 -15.36
CA ASP A 121 13.00 -21.69 -14.92
C ASP A 121 13.73 -20.75 -15.91
N SER A 122 13.41 -20.89 -17.19
CA SER A 122 14.05 -20.17 -18.29
C SER A 122 13.13 -20.02 -19.50
N PHE A 123 13.42 -19.04 -20.34
CA PHE A 123 12.74 -18.87 -21.62
C PHE A 123 13.39 -19.71 -22.70
N GLN A 124 12.57 -20.41 -23.48
CA GLN A 124 13.00 -21.26 -24.59
C GLN A 124 12.47 -20.71 -25.91
N LEU A 125 13.32 -20.67 -26.93
CA LEU A 125 12.91 -20.28 -28.29
C LEU A 125 11.90 -21.29 -28.83
N ARG A 126 10.71 -20.80 -29.22
CA ARG A 126 9.64 -21.62 -29.81
C ARG A 126 9.49 -21.37 -31.30
N VAL A 127 9.62 -20.11 -31.73
CA VAL A 127 9.46 -19.72 -33.12
C VAL A 127 10.56 -18.72 -33.50
N ASP A 128 11.21 -18.97 -34.63
CA ASP A 128 12.02 -17.95 -35.31
C ASP A 128 11.36 -17.61 -36.64
N LEU A 129 10.77 -16.42 -36.74
CA LEU A 129 10.07 -15.98 -37.94
C LEU A 129 11.02 -15.79 -39.13
N ALA A 130 12.33 -15.73 -38.90
CA ALA A 130 13.31 -15.70 -39.98
C ALA A 130 13.34 -17.00 -40.79
N ASP A 131 12.88 -18.12 -40.25
CA ASP A 131 12.72 -19.39 -40.98
C ASP A 131 11.61 -19.34 -42.03
N TYR A 132 10.68 -18.40 -41.90
CA TYR A 132 9.50 -18.27 -42.75
C TYR A 132 9.52 -17.00 -43.60
N LEU A 133 10.10 -15.89 -43.12
CA LEU A 133 10.02 -14.57 -43.72
C LEU A 133 11.38 -13.87 -43.78
N PRO A 134 11.70 -13.22 -44.89
CA PRO A 134 12.91 -12.41 -44.98
C PRO A 134 12.77 -11.13 -44.13
N SER A 135 13.66 -10.93 -43.16
CA SER A 135 13.72 -9.76 -42.27
C SER A 135 12.38 -9.44 -41.59
N PRO A 136 11.86 -10.36 -40.77
CA PRO A 136 10.58 -10.15 -40.08
C PRO A 136 10.71 -8.98 -39.09
N VAL A 137 9.66 -8.14 -39.03
CA VAL A 137 9.53 -7.08 -38.01
C VAL A 137 8.19 -7.25 -37.34
N LEU A 138 8.21 -7.72 -36.10
CA LEU A 138 7.03 -7.98 -35.27
C LEU A 138 6.77 -6.79 -34.35
N TYR A 139 5.50 -6.39 -34.21
CA TYR A 139 5.08 -5.28 -33.34
C TYR A 139 4.28 -5.76 -32.14
N ASN A 140 3.38 -6.73 -32.34
CA ASN A 140 2.52 -7.23 -31.28
C ASN A 140 2.10 -8.68 -31.58
N MET A 141 1.61 -9.38 -30.57
CA MET A 141 1.03 -10.71 -30.69
C MET A 141 -0.22 -10.84 -29.82
N LEU A 142 -1.10 -11.79 -30.16
CA LEU A 142 -2.33 -12.09 -29.43
C LEU A 142 -2.59 -13.60 -29.50
N PHE A 143 -2.94 -14.23 -28.39
CA PHE A 143 -3.62 -15.53 -28.38
C PHE A 143 -5.12 -15.31 -28.44
N ASP A 144 -5.80 -15.90 -29.42
CA ASP A 144 -7.25 -15.85 -29.53
C ASP A 144 -7.94 -16.88 -28.63
N ASP A 145 -9.28 -16.92 -28.69
CA ASP A 145 -10.08 -17.86 -27.90
C ASP A 145 -9.89 -19.35 -28.29
N GLU A 146 -9.27 -19.65 -29.43
CA GLU A 146 -8.86 -20.99 -29.85
C GLU A 146 -7.39 -21.30 -29.49
N ASN A 147 -6.70 -20.43 -28.75
CA ASN A 147 -5.26 -20.49 -28.44
C ASN A 147 -4.36 -20.43 -29.69
N ARG A 148 -4.84 -19.79 -30.78
CA ARG A 148 -4.05 -19.51 -31.97
C ARG A 148 -3.24 -18.23 -31.74
N LEU A 149 -1.95 -18.26 -32.11
CA LEU A 149 -1.07 -17.11 -31.97
C LEU A 149 -1.18 -16.20 -33.21
N TRP A 150 -1.69 -14.99 -33.02
CA TRP A 150 -1.72 -13.92 -34.02
C TRP A 150 -0.47 -13.05 -33.92
N LEU A 151 0.07 -12.66 -35.07
CA LEU A 151 1.32 -11.90 -35.20
C LEU A 151 1.10 -10.63 -36.01
N CYS A 152 1.19 -9.48 -35.34
CA CYS A 152 1.06 -8.16 -35.95
C CYS A 152 2.42 -7.71 -36.49
N MET A 153 2.55 -7.63 -37.81
CA MET A 153 3.84 -7.40 -38.46
C MET A 153 3.85 -6.15 -39.34
N SER A 154 5.04 -5.70 -39.69
CA SER A 154 5.24 -4.52 -40.55
C SER A 154 4.69 -4.67 -41.98
N LYS A 155 4.39 -5.89 -42.43
CA LYS A 155 3.95 -6.16 -43.79
C LYS A 155 2.64 -6.95 -43.88
N GLY A 156 1.89 -7.03 -42.76
CA GLY A 156 0.62 -7.74 -42.71
C GLY A 156 0.35 -8.43 -41.39
N LEU A 157 -0.77 -9.13 -41.36
CA LEU A 157 -1.21 -9.95 -40.24
C LEU A 157 -0.96 -11.43 -40.56
N TYR A 158 -0.41 -12.15 -39.60
CA TYR A 158 -0.13 -13.58 -39.70
C TYR A 158 -0.71 -14.32 -38.49
N SER A 159 -0.92 -15.63 -38.64
CA SER A 159 -1.19 -16.54 -37.54
C SER A 159 -0.15 -17.66 -37.52
N TRP A 160 0.14 -18.19 -36.37
CA TRP A 160 1.03 -19.32 -36.19
C TRP A 160 0.38 -20.39 -35.32
N GLU A 161 0.53 -21.63 -35.75
CA GLU A 161 0.12 -22.83 -35.00
C GLU A 161 1.24 -23.87 -35.08
N GLU A 162 1.45 -24.59 -33.97
CA GLU A 162 2.57 -25.57 -33.89
C GLU A 162 2.49 -26.65 -34.97
N SER A 163 1.28 -27.07 -35.34
CA SER A 163 1.03 -28.11 -36.35
C SER A 163 1.07 -27.62 -37.80
N ALA A 164 0.71 -26.35 -38.05
CA ALA A 164 0.53 -25.79 -39.39
C ALA A 164 1.63 -24.78 -39.77
N GLY A 165 2.41 -24.29 -38.80
CA GLY A 165 3.41 -23.24 -38.99
C GLY A 165 2.80 -21.87 -39.22
N LEU A 166 3.53 -20.98 -39.92
CA LEU A 166 3.13 -19.61 -40.18
C LEU A 166 2.19 -19.51 -41.37
N SER A 167 1.05 -18.85 -41.18
CA SER A 167 0.04 -18.59 -42.20
C SER A 167 -0.25 -17.10 -42.38
N PHE A 168 -0.41 -16.63 -43.61
CA PHE A 168 -0.80 -15.25 -43.88
C PHE A 168 -2.31 -15.08 -43.69
N ALA A 169 -2.71 -14.15 -42.82
CA ALA A 169 -4.12 -13.96 -42.47
C ALA A 169 -4.78 -12.75 -43.16
N GLY A 170 -4.00 -11.74 -43.56
CA GLY A 170 -4.58 -10.57 -44.24
C GLY A 170 -3.73 -9.30 -44.14
N LEU A 171 -4.28 -8.18 -44.60
CA LEU A 171 -3.69 -6.84 -44.53
C LEU A 171 -2.30 -6.73 -45.19
N LYS A 172 -2.13 -7.33 -46.37
CA LYS A 172 -0.88 -7.37 -47.14
C LYS A 172 -0.32 -5.96 -47.36
N GLY A 173 0.92 -5.76 -46.94
CA GLY A 173 1.63 -4.49 -47.09
C GLY A 173 1.21 -3.40 -46.11
N GLN A 174 0.29 -3.67 -45.18
CA GLN A 174 -0.04 -2.76 -44.08
C GLN A 174 0.84 -3.04 -42.87
N SER A 175 1.17 -1.99 -42.13
CA SER A 175 1.86 -2.08 -40.86
C SER A 175 0.82 -2.31 -39.76
N VAL A 176 0.66 -3.56 -39.31
CA VAL A 176 -0.31 -3.94 -38.28
C VAL A 176 0.35 -3.75 -36.91
N ARG A 177 -0.25 -2.93 -36.05
CA ARG A 177 0.31 -2.55 -34.74
C ARG A 177 -0.27 -3.36 -33.59
N CYS A 178 -1.56 -3.62 -33.63
CA CYS A 178 -2.28 -4.34 -32.59
C CYS A 178 -3.46 -5.10 -33.22
N ILE A 179 -3.95 -6.10 -32.50
CA ILE A 179 -5.13 -6.87 -32.85
C ILE A 179 -5.89 -7.22 -31.56
N VAL A 180 -7.22 -7.31 -31.66
CA VAL A 180 -8.08 -7.75 -30.57
C VAL A 180 -9.22 -8.59 -31.11
N GLN A 181 -9.62 -9.60 -30.38
CA GLN A 181 -10.84 -10.38 -30.65
C GLN A 181 -12.02 -9.74 -29.94
N MET A 182 -13.13 -9.51 -30.63
CA MET A 182 -14.33 -8.90 -30.04
C MET A 182 -15.45 -9.93 -29.83
N GLU A 183 -15.63 -10.83 -30.79
CA GLU A 183 -16.61 -11.93 -30.78
C GLU A 183 -15.97 -13.16 -31.43
N ASP A 184 -16.63 -14.31 -31.34
CA ASP A 184 -16.19 -15.50 -32.05
C ASP A 184 -15.93 -15.18 -33.53
N GLU A 185 -14.70 -15.42 -33.99
CA GLU A 185 -14.27 -15.22 -35.38
C GLU A 185 -14.36 -13.75 -35.91
N VAL A 186 -14.53 -12.74 -35.00
CA VAL A 186 -14.50 -11.31 -35.35
C VAL A 186 -13.32 -10.64 -34.65
N PHE A 187 -12.40 -10.12 -35.45
CA PHE A 187 -11.22 -9.43 -34.97
C PHE A 187 -11.16 -8.00 -35.48
N PHE A 188 -10.49 -7.13 -34.73
CA PHE A 188 -10.13 -5.80 -35.18
C PHE A 188 -8.62 -5.64 -35.12
N ALA A 189 -8.04 -5.14 -36.20
CA ALA A 189 -6.62 -4.88 -36.34
C ALA A 189 -6.36 -3.38 -36.50
N GLY A 190 -5.51 -2.84 -35.66
CA GLY A 190 -5.04 -1.46 -35.74
C GLY A 190 -3.79 -1.37 -36.61
N THR A 191 -3.76 -0.37 -37.48
CA THR A 191 -2.66 -0.13 -38.42
C THR A 191 -2.21 1.33 -38.37
N ASP A 192 -1.16 1.66 -39.12
CA ASP A 192 -0.70 3.03 -39.33
C ASP A 192 -1.69 3.87 -40.20
N LYS A 193 -2.75 3.28 -40.74
CA LYS A 193 -3.79 3.92 -41.57
C LYS A 193 -5.20 3.85 -41.02
N GLY A 194 -5.40 3.22 -39.87
CA GLY A 194 -6.72 3.04 -39.26
C GLY A 194 -7.00 1.64 -38.79
N VAL A 195 -8.25 1.34 -38.54
CA VAL A 195 -8.73 0.04 -38.03
C VAL A 195 -9.34 -0.79 -39.17
N PHE A 196 -9.05 -2.07 -39.18
CA PHE A 196 -9.66 -3.04 -40.09
C PHE A 196 -10.39 -4.10 -39.26
N ARG A 197 -11.60 -4.42 -39.70
CA ARG A 197 -12.36 -5.55 -39.21
C ARG A 197 -12.00 -6.79 -40.01
N LEU A 198 -11.79 -7.90 -39.33
CA LEU A 198 -11.53 -9.21 -39.93
C LEU A 198 -12.65 -10.17 -39.52
N THR A 199 -13.21 -10.85 -40.47
CA THR A 199 -14.21 -11.91 -40.27
C THR A 199 -13.80 -13.16 -41.06
N LYS A 200 -13.99 -14.33 -40.47
CA LYS A 200 -13.64 -15.58 -41.14
C LYS A 200 -14.45 -15.74 -42.42
N ALA A 201 -13.78 -16.00 -43.54
CA ALA A 201 -14.40 -16.16 -44.85
C ALA A 201 -14.63 -17.64 -45.14
N GLY A 202 -15.89 -18.04 -45.49
CA GLY A 202 -16.21 -19.37 -45.99
C GLY A 202 -16.69 -20.40 -44.98
N ALA A 203 -16.83 -21.66 -45.43
CA ALA A 203 -17.30 -22.79 -44.63
C ALA A 203 -16.29 -23.17 -43.54
N ALA A 204 -16.77 -23.84 -42.49
CA ALA A 204 -15.94 -24.34 -41.37
C ALA A 204 -14.69 -25.06 -41.89
N GLY A 205 -13.50 -24.57 -41.49
CA GLY A 205 -12.20 -25.09 -41.90
C GLY A 205 -11.40 -24.19 -42.87
N SER A 206 -11.92 -23.04 -43.32
CA SER A 206 -11.16 -22.07 -44.11
C SER A 206 -10.27 -21.21 -43.16
N SER A 207 -8.99 -21.07 -43.48
CA SER A 207 -8.04 -20.21 -42.79
C SER A 207 -8.01 -18.76 -43.33
N SER A 208 -8.93 -18.40 -44.24
CA SER A 208 -8.97 -17.09 -44.86
C SER A 208 -9.90 -16.12 -44.11
N PHE A 209 -9.47 -14.89 -43.97
CA PHE A 209 -10.24 -13.79 -43.36
C PHE A 209 -10.59 -12.75 -44.42
N GLU A 210 -11.84 -12.30 -44.40
CA GLU A 210 -12.26 -11.10 -45.11
C GLU A 210 -11.91 -9.88 -44.30
N THR A 211 -11.24 -8.91 -44.92
CA THR A 211 -10.81 -7.68 -44.25
C THR A 211 -11.56 -6.49 -44.78
N ARG A 212 -12.18 -5.68 -43.89
CA ARG A 212 -12.91 -4.46 -44.27
C ARG A 212 -12.38 -3.30 -43.40
N PRO A 213 -12.09 -2.12 -44.01
CA PRO A 213 -11.74 -0.95 -43.24
C PRO A 213 -12.95 -0.47 -42.42
N VAL A 214 -12.70 -0.02 -41.20
CA VAL A 214 -13.66 0.71 -40.36
C VAL A 214 -13.56 2.19 -40.74
N ASP A 215 -14.71 2.84 -41.07
CA ASP A 215 -14.71 4.24 -41.44
C ASP A 215 -14.51 5.14 -40.21
N LEU A 216 -13.30 5.61 -40.05
CA LEU A 216 -12.90 6.53 -38.98
C LEU A 216 -12.95 8.00 -39.45
N HIS A 217 -13.47 8.28 -40.65
CA HIS A 217 -13.53 9.60 -41.29
C HIS A 217 -12.15 10.25 -41.60
N THR A 218 -11.06 9.76 -41.04
CA THR A 218 -9.69 10.19 -41.32
C THR A 218 -8.71 9.03 -41.17
N GLU A 219 -7.61 9.03 -41.94
CA GLU A 219 -6.49 8.13 -41.66
C GLU A 219 -5.84 8.48 -40.30
N MET A 220 -5.62 7.48 -39.48
CA MET A 220 -4.98 7.66 -38.18
C MET A 220 -4.10 6.47 -37.80
N HIS A 221 -3.01 6.77 -37.11
CA HIS A 221 -2.11 5.75 -36.59
C HIS A 221 -2.68 5.17 -35.30
N VAL A 222 -3.10 3.91 -35.34
CA VAL A 222 -3.67 3.19 -34.19
C VAL A 222 -2.53 2.55 -33.39
N GLU A 223 -2.48 2.82 -32.09
CA GLU A 223 -1.47 2.28 -31.18
C GLU A 223 -2.00 1.12 -30.34
N SER A 224 -3.25 1.22 -29.88
CA SER A 224 -3.87 0.23 -29.01
C SER A 224 -5.34 0.03 -29.31
N LEU A 225 -5.82 -1.19 -29.10
CA LEU A 225 -7.23 -1.59 -29.21
C LEU A 225 -7.63 -2.33 -27.95
N TYR A 226 -8.85 -2.09 -27.48
CA TYR A 226 -9.39 -2.76 -26.32
C TYR A 226 -10.90 -3.00 -26.42
N VAL A 227 -11.34 -4.22 -26.13
CA VAL A 227 -12.77 -4.57 -26.11
C VAL A 227 -13.28 -4.50 -24.69
N PHE A 228 -14.33 -3.71 -24.46
CA PHE A 228 -15.04 -3.63 -23.20
C PHE A 228 -16.55 -3.83 -23.44
N GLY A 229 -17.05 -5.00 -23.08
CA GLY A 229 -18.41 -5.41 -23.45
C GLY A 229 -18.59 -5.45 -24.98
N ALA A 230 -19.62 -4.76 -25.48
CA ALA A 230 -19.85 -4.66 -26.92
C ALA A 230 -19.13 -3.47 -27.59
N LYS A 231 -18.28 -2.73 -26.88
CA LYS A 231 -17.58 -1.55 -27.40
C LYS A 231 -16.12 -1.86 -27.71
N LEU A 232 -15.61 -1.27 -28.80
CA LEU A 232 -14.20 -1.26 -29.13
C LEU A 232 -13.61 0.12 -28.86
N PHE A 233 -12.65 0.21 -27.95
CA PHE A 233 -11.87 1.40 -27.70
C PHE A 233 -10.64 1.40 -28.58
N ILE A 234 -10.39 2.54 -29.24
CA ILE A 234 -9.33 2.73 -30.24
C ILE A 234 -8.42 3.84 -29.74
N GLY A 235 -7.23 3.49 -29.32
CA GLY A 235 -6.17 4.41 -28.92
C GLY A 235 -5.27 4.75 -30.11
N THR A 236 -5.04 6.03 -30.32
CA THR A 236 -4.26 6.52 -31.45
C THR A 236 -2.95 7.18 -31.02
N PHE A 237 -2.04 7.37 -31.95
CA PHE A 237 -0.78 8.05 -31.67
C PHE A 237 -0.94 9.56 -31.41
N SER A 238 -1.85 10.23 -32.13
CA SER A 238 -1.97 11.70 -32.07
C SER A 238 -3.40 12.23 -32.17
N ASN A 239 -4.41 11.35 -32.21
CA ASN A 239 -5.79 11.73 -32.38
C ASN A 239 -6.67 11.41 -31.17
N GLY A 240 -6.05 10.99 -30.02
CA GLY A 240 -6.75 10.64 -28.79
C GLY A 240 -7.46 9.29 -28.86
N VAL A 241 -8.65 9.20 -28.28
CA VAL A 241 -9.43 7.98 -28.12
C VAL A 241 -10.73 8.05 -28.91
N PHE A 242 -11.05 6.96 -29.63
CA PHE A 242 -12.34 6.75 -30.29
C PHE A 242 -13.01 5.49 -29.76
N VAL A 243 -14.33 5.44 -29.86
CA VAL A 243 -15.15 4.29 -29.45
C VAL A 243 -16.05 3.89 -30.58
N LEU A 244 -16.04 2.60 -30.92
CA LEU A 244 -16.98 1.96 -31.86
C LEU A 244 -18.00 1.18 -31.03
N ASP A 245 -19.28 1.52 -31.16
CA ASP A 245 -20.39 0.89 -30.44
C ASP A 245 -20.86 -0.38 -31.19
N GLY A 246 -20.23 -1.51 -30.87
CA GLY A 246 -20.47 -2.79 -31.55
C GLY A 246 -19.75 -2.93 -32.88
N PRO A 247 -19.74 -4.15 -33.49
CA PRO A 247 -18.93 -4.47 -34.67
C PRO A 247 -19.30 -3.68 -35.93
N GLU A 248 -20.53 -3.19 -36.02
CA GLU A 248 -21.10 -2.41 -37.14
C GLU A 248 -21.67 -1.06 -36.68
N GLY A 249 -21.31 -0.63 -35.45
CA GLY A 249 -21.92 0.54 -34.81
C GLY A 249 -21.34 1.88 -35.25
N GLN A 250 -21.73 2.91 -34.52
CA GLN A 250 -21.24 4.26 -34.77
C GLN A 250 -19.94 4.50 -34.03
N ILE A 251 -19.10 5.38 -34.59
CA ILE A 251 -17.86 5.83 -33.96
C ILE A 251 -18.09 7.21 -33.40
N HIS A 252 -17.62 7.41 -32.17
CA HIS A 252 -17.55 8.70 -31.53
C HIS A 252 -16.21 8.91 -30.84
N SER A 253 -15.83 10.17 -30.63
CA SER A 253 -14.56 10.56 -30.01
C SER A 253 -14.75 10.84 -28.53
N LEU A 254 -13.74 10.51 -27.70
CA LEU A 254 -13.65 10.91 -26.30
C LEU A 254 -12.66 12.09 -26.08
N ASN A 255 -12.29 12.79 -27.15
CA ASN A 255 -11.23 13.81 -27.10
C ASN A 255 -11.57 15.08 -26.32
N ASP A 256 -12.83 15.29 -25.97
CA ASP A 256 -13.23 16.37 -25.06
C ASP A 256 -12.73 16.13 -23.62
N ARG A 257 -12.30 14.90 -23.29
CA ARG A 257 -11.92 14.44 -21.95
C ARG A 257 -10.50 13.92 -21.87
N ILE A 258 -9.97 13.40 -22.97
CA ILE A 258 -8.62 12.82 -23.07
C ILE A 258 -7.82 13.60 -24.11
N PRO A 259 -6.61 14.07 -23.78
CA PRO A 259 -5.80 14.87 -24.71
C PRO A 259 -5.33 14.05 -25.94
N HIS A 260 -4.93 14.76 -27.00
CA HIS A 260 -4.40 14.18 -28.23
C HIS A 260 -2.92 13.78 -28.05
N VAL A 261 -2.69 12.77 -27.24
CA VAL A 261 -1.36 12.17 -26.97
C VAL A 261 -1.41 10.68 -27.32
N PRO A 262 -0.27 9.99 -27.45
CA PRO A 262 -0.28 8.56 -27.71
C PRO A 262 -0.98 7.78 -26.60
N ILE A 263 -1.99 6.98 -26.98
CA ILE A 263 -2.73 6.12 -26.06
C ILE A 263 -2.16 4.71 -26.17
N ARG A 264 -1.43 4.32 -25.13
CA ARG A 264 -0.62 3.09 -25.13
C ARG A 264 -1.36 1.86 -24.69
N SER A 265 -2.23 1.99 -23.68
CA SER A 265 -2.88 0.84 -23.07
C SER A 265 -4.26 1.19 -22.52
N PHE A 266 -5.10 0.18 -22.43
CA PHE A 266 -6.39 0.20 -21.77
C PHE A 266 -6.49 -0.98 -20.82
N ALA A 267 -7.18 -0.81 -19.69
CA ALA A 267 -7.49 -1.90 -18.80
C ALA A 267 -8.87 -1.70 -18.15
N ARG A 268 -9.49 -2.80 -17.72
CA ARG A 268 -10.76 -2.80 -16.99
C ARG A 268 -10.51 -3.12 -15.54
N THR A 269 -11.07 -2.30 -14.63
CA THR A 269 -11.07 -2.60 -13.20
C THR A 269 -12.16 -3.61 -12.82
N LYS A 270 -12.08 -4.20 -11.63
CA LYS A 270 -13.15 -5.06 -11.09
C LYS A 270 -14.51 -4.36 -11.03
N ASP A 271 -14.51 -3.05 -10.77
CA ASP A 271 -15.72 -2.22 -10.67
C ASP A 271 -16.25 -1.77 -12.03
N ASN A 272 -15.79 -2.38 -13.11
CA ASN A 272 -16.17 -2.08 -14.49
C ASN A 272 -15.82 -0.66 -14.95
N LEU A 273 -14.78 -0.05 -14.39
CA LEU A 273 -14.24 1.21 -14.90
C LEU A 273 -13.17 0.94 -15.96
N LEU A 274 -13.03 1.87 -16.89
CA LEU A 274 -11.98 1.85 -17.93
C LEU A 274 -10.82 2.74 -17.50
N LEU A 275 -9.62 2.17 -17.45
CA LEU A 275 -8.38 2.89 -17.33
C LEU A 275 -7.78 3.12 -18.72
N VAL A 276 -7.33 4.34 -18.99
CA VAL A 276 -6.72 4.75 -20.25
C VAL A 276 -5.31 5.29 -19.97
N GLY A 277 -4.30 4.57 -20.42
CA GLY A 277 -2.89 4.94 -20.28
C GLY A 277 -2.43 5.85 -21.41
N ALA A 278 -2.06 7.08 -21.05
CA ALA A 278 -1.67 8.13 -21.98
C ALA A 278 -0.19 8.50 -21.78
N ASP A 279 0.59 8.44 -22.87
CA ASP A 279 2.01 8.73 -22.85
C ASP A 279 2.26 10.24 -22.64
N GLY A 280 2.80 10.57 -21.47
CA GLY A 280 3.02 11.96 -21.05
C GLY A 280 1.84 12.62 -20.32
N ALA A 281 0.66 11.95 -20.22
CA ALA A 281 -0.52 12.50 -19.56
C ALA A 281 -1.08 11.63 -18.43
N GLY A 282 -0.37 10.57 -18.02
CA GLY A 282 -0.79 9.72 -16.90
C GLY A 282 -1.92 8.77 -17.24
N VAL A 283 -2.81 8.50 -16.29
CA VAL A 283 -3.92 7.54 -16.42
C VAL A 283 -5.26 8.23 -16.18
N PHE A 284 -6.19 8.05 -17.11
CA PHE A 284 -7.57 8.50 -17.00
C PHE A 284 -8.46 7.32 -16.57
N CYS A 285 -9.32 7.54 -15.58
CA CYS A 285 -10.30 6.57 -15.10
C CYS A 285 -11.70 7.01 -15.49
N MET A 286 -12.42 6.18 -16.23
CA MET A 286 -13.72 6.51 -16.81
C MET A 286 -14.78 5.48 -16.48
N ASP A 287 -16.00 5.95 -16.25
CA ASP A 287 -17.20 5.10 -16.29
C ASP A 287 -17.63 4.90 -17.76
N VAL A 288 -17.58 3.65 -18.21
CA VAL A 288 -17.92 3.30 -19.62
C VAL A 288 -19.41 3.45 -19.92
N ALA A 289 -20.29 3.28 -18.92
CA ALA A 289 -21.74 3.37 -19.10
C ALA A 289 -22.21 4.82 -19.30
N THR A 290 -21.67 5.74 -18.49
CA THR A 290 -22.01 7.17 -18.56
C THR A 290 -21.06 7.96 -19.46
N GLY A 291 -19.88 7.40 -19.72
CA GLY A 291 -18.77 8.07 -20.41
C GLY A 291 -18.16 9.21 -19.57
N GLU A 292 -18.41 9.26 -18.27
CA GLU A 292 -17.87 10.28 -17.36
C GLU A 292 -16.43 10.02 -16.99
N LEU A 293 -15.60 11.06 -16.96
CA LEU A 293 -14.26 11.01 -16.40
C LEU A 293 -14.37 11.11 -14.87
N LEU A 294 -14.04 10.02 -14.18
CA LEU A 294 -14.13 9.94 -12.72
C LEU A 294 -12.86 10.42 -12.05
N ASN A 295 -11.69 10.10 -12.61
CA ASN A 295 -10.40 10.49 -12.04
C ASN A 295 -9.32 10.63 -13.11
N HIS A 296 -8.27 11.40 -12.79
CA HIS A 296 -7.10 11.58 -13.61
C HIS A 296 -5.83 11.50 -12.74
N TYR A 297 -5.12 10.39 -12.85
CA TYR A 297 -3.91 10.13 -12.06
C TYR A 297 -2.68 10.66 -12.79
N MET A 298 -1.90 11.46 -12.09
CA MET A 298 -0.65 12.03 -12.59
C MET A 298 0.46 11.93 -11.54
N ASN A 299 1.71 12.00 -11.99
CA ASN A 299 2.85 12.19 -11.11
C ASN A 299 2.79 13.58 -10.46
N ASN A 300 2.94 13.61 -9.15
CA ASN A 300 3.18 14.81 -8.36
C ASN A 300 4.49 14.60 -7.59
N GLY A 301 5.53 15.33 -7.95
CA GLY A 301 6.86 15.18 -7.34
C GLY A 301 6.93 15.44 -5.84
N ASP A 302 5.90 16.08 -5.28
CA ASP A 302 5.77 16.36 -3.84
C ASP A 302 4.92 15.30 -3.10
N ASP A 303 4.38 14.31 -3.83
CA ASP A 303 3.53 13.24 -3.28
C ASP A 303 4.05 11.87 -3.71
N ASP A 304 4.72 11.18 -2.79
CA ASP A 304 5.26 9.81 -2.99
C ASP A 304 4.16 8.76 -3.30
N LYS A 305 2.89 9.11 -3.08
CA LYS A 305 1.71 8.28 -3.32
C LYS A 305 1.06 8.54 -4.69
N SER A 306 1.60 9.46 -5.46
CA SER A 306 1.18 9.72 -6.83
C SER A 306 1.82 8.72 -7.80
N LEU A 307 1.42 8.75 -9.09
CA LEU A 307 2.09 7.94 -10.12
C LEU A 307 3.60 8.22 -10.13
N SER A 308 4.42 7.20 -10.34
CA SER A 308 5.87 7.33 -10.46
C SER A 308 6.29 8.17 -11.67
N GLY A 309 5.45 8.25 -12.71
CA GLY A 309 5.69 9.04 -13.92
C GLY A 309 4.46 9.16 -14.81
N ASN A 310 4.42 10.20 -15.66
CA ASN A 310 3.30 10.47 -16.57
C ASN A 310 3.42 9.77 -17.94
N THR A 311 4.58 9.19 -18.25
CA THR A 311 4.83 8.47 -19.52
C THR A 311 4.38 7.03 -19.40
N VAL A 312 3.07 6.80 -19.37
CA VAL A 312 2.48 5.46 -19.23
C VAL A 312 2.74 4.64 -20.48
N SER A 313 3.28 3.45 -20.31
CA SER A 313 3.56 2.49 -21.37
C SER A 313 2.55 1.34 -21.41
N ASP A 314 2.12 0.87 -20.24
CA ASP A 314 1.15 -0.24 -20.12
C ASP A 314 0.37 -0.18 -18.81
N ILE A 315 -0.82 -0.81 -18.81
CA ILE A 315 -1.66 -0.99 -17.63
C ILE A 315 -2.13 -2.44 -17.61
N CYS A 316 -1.92 -3.13 -16.50
CA CYS A 316 -2.43 -4.46 -16.23
C CYS A 316 -3.27 -4.43 -14.96
N VAL A 317 -4.48 -4.98 -15.00
CA VAL A 317 -5.32 -5.21 -13.82
C VAL A 317 -5.41 -6.71 -13.60
N ASP A 318 -5.01 -7.15 -12.44
CA ASP A 318 -4.99 -8.57 -12.12
C ASP A 318 -6.32 -9.09 -11.53
N GLU A 319 -6.41 -10.40 -11.32
CA GLU A 319 -7.63 -11.05 -10.80
C GLU A 319 -7.97 -10.61 -9.36
N SER A 320 -6.98 -10.17 -8.57
CA SER A 320 -7.21 -9.61 -7.24
C SER A 320 -7.70 -8.16 -7.28
N GLY A 321 -7.57 -7.49 -8.44
CA GLY A 321 -8.00 -6.10 -8.66
C GLY A 321 -6.87 -5.10 -8.50
N VAL A 322 -5.65 -5.56 -8.25
CA VAL A 322 -4.47 -4.70 -8.22
C VAL A 322 -4.22 -4.13 -9.61
N VAL A 323 -4.06 -2.81 -9.68
CA VAL A 323 -3.77 -2.08 -10.91
C VAL A 323 -2.26 -1.83 -11.00
N TRP A 324 -1.62 -2.41 -12.00
CA TRP A 324 -0.20 -2.25 -12.30
C TRP A 324 -0.02 -1.30 -13.48
N ILE A 325 0.77 -0.25 -13.32
CA ILE A 325 1.00 0.80 -14.32
C ILE A 325 2.49 0.90 -14.61
N GLY A 326 2.89 0.50 -15.81
CA GLY A 326 4.25 0.65 -16.30
C GLY A 326 4.51 2.06 -16.81
N THR A 327 5.67 2.62 -16.46
CA THR A 327 6.11 3.90 -16.98
C THR A 327 7.43 3.79 -17.73
N SER A 328 7.62 4.63 -18.73
CA SER A 328 8.85 4.65 -19.51
C SER A 328 10.01 5.37 -18.79
N THR A 329 9.80 5.88 -17.57
CA THR A 329 10.79 6.73 -16.88
C THR A 329 11.13 6.30 -15.45
N ASN A 330 10.18 5.75 -14.70
CA ASN A 330 10.32 5.55 -13.25
C ASN A 330 9.83 4.19 -12.73
N GLY A 331 9.83 3.16 -13.58
CA GLY A 331 9.42 1.82 -13.17
C GLY A 331 7.92 1.62 -13.18
N ILE A 332 7.39 0.94 -12.18
CA ILE A 332 5.99 0.55 -12.06
C ILE A 332 5.34 1.31 -10.91
N SER A 333 4.14 1.81 -11.12
CA SER A 333 3.22 2.18 -10.05
C SER A 333 2.16 1.11 -9.90
N TYR A 334 1.82 0.72 -8.68
CA TYR A 334 0.70 -0.19 -8.47
C TYR A 334 -0.25 0.34 -7.40
N LEU A 335 -1.52 0.02 -7.57
CA LEU A 335 -2.61 0.37 -6.68
C LEU A 335 -3.34 -0.92 -6.29
N ASP A 336 -3.26 -1.28 -5.01
CA ASP A 336 -3.99 -2.40 -4.44
C ASP A 336 -5.21 -1.85 -3.67
N PRO A 337 -6.45 -2.14 -4.14
CA PRO A 337 -7.65 -1.62 -3.49
C PRO A 337 -7.92 -2.26 -2.11
N GLU A 338 -7.35 -3.43 -1.83
CA GLU A 338 -7.52 -4.10 -0.54
C GLU A 338 -6.46 -3.70 0.48
N MET A 339 -5.42 -3.00 0.04
CA MET A 339 -4.33 -2.58 0.91
C MET A 339 -4.70 -1.33 1.71
N PRO A 340 -4.55 -1.35 3.04
CA PRO A 340 -4.82 -0.19 3.86
C PRO A 340 -3.89 0.98 3.52
N ASP A 341 -4.44 2.18 3.62
CA ASP A 341 -3.69 3.41 3.35
C ASP A 341 -2.66 3.64 4.47
N VAL A 342 -1.41 3.25 4.24
CA VAL A 342 -0.33 3.41 5.21
C VAL A 342 0.38 4.74 5.02
N TYR A 343 0.31 5.60 6.04
CA TYR A 343 1.04 6.86 6.08
C TYR A 343 2.43 6.65 6.69
N ARG A 344 3.47 6.84 5.88
CA ARG A 344 4.85 6.86 6.36
C ARG A 344 5.23 8.25 6.84
N ILE A 345 5.41 8.40 8.16
CA ILE A 345 5.90 9.63 8.78
C ILE A 345 7.41 9.50 8.98
N ARG A 346 8.19 10.42 8.41
CA ARG A 346 9.66 10.40 8.50
C ARG A 346 10.26 11.79 8.69
N HIS A 347 11.54 11.82 9.07
CA HIS A 347 12.33 13.04 9.07
C HIS A 347 12.69 13.45 7.63
N GLU A 348 12.44 14.70 7.29
CA GLU A 348 12.86 15.29 6.02
C GLU A 348 13.92 16.36 6.26
N ARG A 349 15.06 16.19 5.60
CA ARG A 349 16.18 17.12 5.76
C ARG A 349 15.78 18.53 5.25
N ASN A 350 16.00 19.55 6.09
CA ASN A 350 15.66 20.95 5.80
C ASN A 350 14.16 21.25 5.70
N ASN A 351 13.30 20.37 6.18
CA ASN A 351 11.86 20.60 6.31
C ASN A 351 11.46 20.57 7.78
N ASP A 352 11.20 21.75 8.36
CA ASP A 352 10.72 21.84 9.75
C ASP A 352 9.25 21.38 9.92
N ASN A 353 8.53 21.18 8.80
CA ASN A 353 7.19 20.61 8.81
C ASN A 353 7.23 19.08 8.61
N SER A 354 8.16 18.40 9.25
CA SER A 354 8.34 16.96 9.26
C SER A 354 8.80 16.48 10.63
N LEU A 355 8.91 15.16 10.85
CA LEU A 355 9.44 14.57 12.07
C LEU A 355 10.91 15.03 12.32
N LYS A 356 11.33 15.27 13.56
CA LYS A 356 12.72 15.70 13.87
C LYS A 356 13.74 14.57 13.86
N SER A 357 13.31 13.32 14.02
CA SER A 357 14.17 12.14 13.98
C SER A 357 13.36 10.91 13.63
N ASP A 358 13.89 10.04 12.77
CA ASP A 358 13.25 8.76 12.41
C ASP A 358 13.27 7.74 13.57
N HIS A 359 14.07 7.96 14.62
CA HIS A 359 14.05 7.14 15.82
C HIS A 359 12.94 7.61 16.76
N VAL A 360 11.75 7.04 16.59
CA VAL A 360 10.58 7.26 17.46
C VAL A 360 10.56 6.19 18.54
N ASN A 361 10.64 6.60 19.82
CA ASN A 361 10.62 5.70 20.97
C ASN A 361 9.23 5.55 21.59
N VAL A 362 8.41 6.60 21.49
CA VAL A 362 7.05 6.62 22.04
C VAL A 362 6.14 7.49 21.18
N MET A 363 4.91 7.04 21.01
CA MET A 363 3.83 7.78 20.36
C MET A 363 2.66 7.90 21.32
N PHE A 364 2.05 9.08 21.36
CA PHE A 364 0.91 9.37 22.23
C PHE A 364 -0.09 10.26 21.48
N GLN A 365 -1.38 9.93 21.55
CA GLN A 365 -2.45 10.78 21.04
C GLN A 365 -3.10 11.51 22.21
N ASP A 366 -3.12 12.85 22.16
CA ASP A 366 -3.72 13.64 23.21
C ASP A 366 -5.26 13.73 23.11
N SER A 367 -5.88 14.34 24.12
CA SER A 367 -7.34 14.48 24.22
C SER A 367 -7.98 15.32 23.08
N GLU A 368 -7.21 16.11 22.34
CA GLU A 368 -7.66 16.89 21.16
C GLU A 368 -7.50 16.12 19.84
N GLY A 369 -6.87 14.93 19.88
CA GLY A 369 -6.59 14.09 18.72
C GLY A 369 -5.29 14.41 18.01
N ASP A 370 -4.44 15.25 18.59
CA ASP A 370 -3.11 15.56 18.09
C ASP A 370 -2.11 14.45 18.47
N TYR A 371 -1.10 14.20 17.62
CA TYR A 371 -0.12 13.14 17.84
C TYR A 371 1.23 13.68 18.32
N TRP A 372 1.71 13.13 19.41
CA TRP A 372 2.99 13.46 20.02
C TRP A 372 3.98 12.31 19.82
N TYR A 373 5.15 12.62 19.27
CA TYR A 373 6.21 11.66 19.01
C TYR A 373 7.42 12.00 19.89
N GLY A 374 7.77 11.10 20.80
CA GLY A 374 9.02 11.16 21.56
C GLY A 374 10.13 10.49 20.76
N THR A 375 11.18 11.24 20.45
CA THR A 375 12.25 10.80 19.58
C THR A 375 13.62 10.85 20.27
N ASN A 376 14.67 10.40 19.59
CA ASN A 376 16.06 10.59 20.02
C ASN A 376 16.51 12.07 19.96
N ASN A 377 15.68 12.96 19.43
CA ASN A 377 15.95 14.39 19.32
C ASN A 377 14.74 15.24 19.76
N GLY A 378 14.30 15.03 21.00
CA GLY A 378 13.19 15.77 21.58
C GLY A 378 11.81 15.25 21.18
N VAL A 379 10.81 16.13 21.19
CA VAL A 379 9.39 15.84 20.95
C VAL A 379 8.91 16.54 19.69
N SER A 380 8.18 15.81 18.87
CA SER A 380 7.47 16.34 17.70
C SER A 380 5.97 16.19 17.89
N LEU A 381 5.22 17.28 17.75
CA LEU A 381 3.76 17.33 17.75
C LEU A 381 3.28 17.43 16.31
N TYR A 382 2.41 16.52 15.89
CA TYR A 382 1.68 16.59 14.62
C TYR A 382 0.20 16.88 14.85
N GLN A 383 -0.30 17.91 14.21
CA GLN A 383 -1.70 18.32 14.26
C GLN A 383 -2.42 17.92 12.95
N PRO A 384 -3.21 16.84 12.91
CA PRO A 384 -3.80 16.33 11.67
C PRO A 384 -4.71 17.32 10.96
N ARG A 385 -5.49 18.09 11.73
CA ARG A 385 -6.44 19.08 11.19
C ARG A 385 -5.78 20.20 10.39
N SER A 386 -4.60 20.65 10.84
CA SER A 386 -3.83 21.73 10.19
C SER A 386 -2.67 21.22 9.35
N ARG A 387 -2.36 19.90 9.44
CA ARG A 387 -1.17 19.26 8.86
C ARG A 387 0.13 19.95 9.28
N LYS A 388 0.17 20.48 10.50
CA LYS A 388 1.30 21.24 11.03
C LYS A 388 2.11 20.45 12.03
N TRP A 389 3.43 20.57 11.92
CA TRP A 389 4.38 20.08 12.92
C TRP A 389 4.84 21.21 13.84
N THR A 390 5.05 20.88 15.11
CA THR A 390 5.66 21.75 16.12
C THR A 390 6.64 20.93 16.95
N HIS A 391 7.80 21.49 17.27
CA HIS A 391 8.86 20.77 17.95
C HIS A 391 9.17 21.38 19.32
N TYR A 392 9.50 20.51 20.27
CA TYR A 392 9.85 20.86 21.61
C TYR A 392 11.10 20.08 22.02
N LEU A 393 11.94 20.65 22.87
CA LEU A 393 13.17 20.04 23.38
C LEU A 393 14.15 19.66 22.24
N ASP A 394 14.18 20.43 21.15
CA ASP A 394 14.98 20.19 19.94
C ASP A 394 16.13 21.19 19.72
N GLY A 395 16.23 22.22 20.53
CA GLY A 395 17.30 23.23 20.45
C GLY A 395 18.67 22.73 20.92
N THR A 396 19.72 23.53 20.70
CA THR A 396 21.10 23.21 21.09
C THR A 396 21.25 22.93 22.61
N GLU A 397 20.43 23.58 23.42
CA GLU A 397 20.34 23.33 24.88
C GLU A 397 19.77 21.92 25.17
N TYR A 398 19.02 21.35 24.21
CA TYR A 398 18.34 20.07 24.32
C TYR A 398 18.92 18.99 23.40
N SER A 399 20.02 19.26 22.69
CA SER A 399 20.60 18.31 21.73
C SER A 399 20.88 16.93 22.35
N GLY A 400 20.44 15.88 21.67
CA GLY A 400 20.62 14.50 22.08
C GLY A 400 19.70 14.04 23.23
N LYS A 401 18.57 14.72 23.46
CA LYS A 401 17.60 14.29 24.48
C LYS A 401 16.68 13.18 23.92
N VAL A 402 16.91 11.98 24.44
CA VAL A 402 16.14 10.79 24.12
C VAL A 402 14.87 10.78 24.97
N VAL A 403 13.72 10.92 24.33
CA VAL A 403 12.40 10.88 24.96
C VAL A 403 11.85 9.46 24.90
N LEU A 404 11.43 8.91 26.05
CA LEU A 404 10.97 7.52 26.19
C LEU A 404 9.52 7.39 26.66
N ALA A 405 8.97 8.45 27.30
CA ALA A 405 7.63 8.42 27.86
C ALA A 405 6.91 9.75 27.63
N LEU A 406 5.61 9.67 27.32
CA LEU A 406 4.68 10.79 27.14
C LEU A 406 3.36 10.50 27.86
N ALA A 407 2.77 11.51 28.50
CA ALA A 407 1.42 11.44 29.04
C ALA A 407 0.78 12.83 29.11
N GLU A 408 -0.55 12.92 29.02
CA GLU A 408 -1.32 14.15 29.20
C GLU A 408 -1.96 14.16 30.59
N ASP A 409 -1.85 15.28 31.32
CA ASP A 409 -2.54 15.46 32.58
C ASP A 409 -3.96 16.02 32.40
N SER A 410 -4.74 16.08 33.48
CA SER A 410 -6.11 16.62 33.48
C SER A 410 -6.21 18.10 33.08
N GLY A 411 -5.12 18.84 33.10
CA GLY A 411 -5.01 20.23 32.67
C GLY A 411 -4.63 20.37 31.18
N GLY A 412 -4.42 19.26 30.47
CA GLY A 412 -4.00 19.23 29.06
C GLY A 412 -2.51 19.52 28.89
N ASN A 413 -1.69 19.43 29.93
CA ASN A 413 -0.24 19.56 29.78
C ASN A 413 0.38 18.22 29.45
N ILE A 414 1.45 18.23 28.63
CA ILE A 414 2.15 17.03 28.22
C ILE A 414 3.41 16.84 29.08
N TRP A 415 3.44 15.70 29.75
CA TRP A 415 4.58 15.26 30.53
C TRP A 415 5.51 14.43 29.68
N VAL A 416 6.81 14.72 29.75
CA VAL A 416 7.85 14.15 28.90
C VAL A 416 8.94 13.58 29.80
N GLY A 417 9.18 12.28 29.70
CA GLY A 417 10.27 11.57 30.39
C GLY A 417 11.26 11.00 29.39
N GLY A 418 12.49 10.76 29.83
CA GLY A 418 13.45 10.17 28.93
C GLY A 418 14.76 9.71 29.59
N TYR A 419 15.74 9.39 28.77
CA TYR A 419 17.00 8.81 29.17
C TYR A 419 17.97 9.88 29.72
N GLY A 420 18.20 9.89 31.01
CA GLY A 420 19.13 10.81 31.67
C GLY A 420 18.70 12.28 31.65
N ILE A 421 17.48 12.58 31.25
CA ILE A 421 16.96 13.95 31.13
C ILE A 421 16.00 14.34 32.24
N GLY A 422 15.54 13.37 33.04
CA GLY A 422 14.48 13.57 34.02
C GLY A 422 13.14 13.84 33.37
N VAL A 423 12.34 14.76 33.90
CA VAL A 423 10.98 15.06 33.45
C VAL A 423 10.83 16.52 33.03
N TYR A 424 10.11 16.75 31.95
CA TYR A 424 9.63 18.05 31.49
C TYR A 424 8.11 18.05 31.42
N CYS A 425 7.53 19.24 31.61
CA CYS A 425 6.12 19.50 31.39
C CYS A 425 5.98 20.57 30.28
N ILE A 426 5.25 20.26 29.23
CA ILE A 426 4.93 21.18 28.15
C ILE A 426 3.52 21.69 28.37
N HIS A 427 3.37 22.98 28.63
CA HIS A 427 2.09 23.64 28.76
C HIS A 427 1.50 23.88 27.36
N LYS A 428 0.58 23.00 26.94
CA LYS A 428 0.05 22.94 25.58
C LYS A 428 -0.51 24.27 25.07
N GLN A 429 -1.26 25.00 25.92
CA GLN A 429 -1.86 26.29 25.52
C GLN A 429 -0.84 27.41 25.25
N THR A 430 0.30 27.40 25.92
CA THR A 430 1.32 28.47 25.83
C THR A 430 2.58 28.05 25.10
N GLY A 431 2.76 26.73 24.84
CA GLY A 431 3.99 26.15 24.31
C GLY A 431 5.18 26.22 25.29
N ARG A 432 4.95 26.66 26.52
CA ARG A 432 6.02 26.82 27.52
C ARG A 432 6.48 25.46 28.01
N VAL A 433 7.79 25.23 27.94
CA VAL A 433 8.45 24.05 28.51
C VAL A 433 8.98 24.36 29.90
N GLN A 434 8.55 23.57 30.88
CA GLN A 434 9.06 23.65 32.24
C GLN A 434 9.78 22.36 32.59
N LYS A 435 11.06 22.45 32.95
CA LYS A 435 11.79 21.30 33.48
C LYS A 435 11.35 21.06 34.92
N LYS A 436 11.02 19.83 35.28
CA LYS A 436 10.91 19.38 36.65
C LYS A 436 12.30 18.94 37.14
N GLU A 437 12.61 19.20 38.41
CA GLU A 437 13.95 18.99 38.90
C GLU A 437 14.41 17.54 38.75
N LYS A 438 15.67 17.38 38.32
CA LYS A 438 16.36 16.09 38.28
C LYS A 438 16.47 15.50 39.70
N ARG A 439 16.87 14.22 39.74
CA ARG A 439 17.21 13.52 40.99
C ARG A 439 17.93 14.45 41.94
N ASN A 440 17.29 14.77 43.06
CA ASN A 440 17.85 15.62 44.07
C ASN A 440 18.43 14.77 45.20
N ALA A 441 19.52 15.26 45.84
CA ALA A 441 20.08 14.62 47.02
C ALA A 441 19.12 14.61 48.24
N HIS A 442 18.04 15.42 48.18
CA HIS A 442 16.95 15.41 49.13
C HIS A 442 15.68 14.84 48.48
N PRO A 443 15.31 13.58 48.78
CA PRO A 443 14.22 12.87 48.11
C PRO A 443 12.83 13.54 48.22
N GLU A 444 12.66 14.48 49.15
CA GLU A 444 11.38 15.15 49.36
C GLU A 444 11.05 16.26 48.33
N LYS A 445 11.99 16.65 47.46
CA LYS A 445 11.89 17.85 46.63
C LYS A 445 12.12 17.66 45.13
N GLY A 446 12.16 16.45 44.62
CA GLY A 446 12.43 16.24 43.21
C GLY A 446 12.18 14.83 42.73
N MET A 447 12.55 14.53 41.49
CA MET A 447 12.43 13.20 40.91
C MET A 447 13.37 12.19 41.54
N ALA A 448 12.90 10.96 41.78
CA ALA A 448 13.75 9.88 42.29
C ALA A 448 14.74 9.36 41.23
N THR A 449 14.47 9.60 39.95
CA THR A 449 15.31 9.15 38.83
C THR A 449 15.40 10.18 37.72
N ASP A 450 16.53 10.17 36.99
CA ASP A 450 16.70 10.88 35.72
C ASP A 450 16.35 9.99 34.49
N TYR A 451 16.10 8.69 34.71
CA TYR A 451 15.83 7.70 33.67
C TYR A 451 14.35 7.30 33.72
N VAL A 452 13.48 8.08 33.06
CA VAL A 452 12.02 7.90 33.11
C VAL A 452 11.55 7.19 31.86
N TYR A 453 11.07 5.95 32.03
CA TYR A 453 10.61 5.08 30.97
C TYR A 453 9.08 5.00 30.89
N ALA A 454 8.38 5.29 31.97
CA ALA A 454 6.93 5.25 32.06
C ALA A 454 6.38 6.47 32.76
N ILE A 455 5.30 7.04 32.23
CA ILE A 455 4.53 8.12 32.82
C ILE A 455 3.05 7.76 32.72
N TYR A 456 2.33 7.90 33.83
CA TYR A 456 0.89 7.78 33.89
C TYR A 456 0.30 8.97 34.64
N ALA A 457 -0.69 9.65 34.06
CA ALA A 457 -1.35 10.79 34.68
C ALA A 457 -2.83 10.49 34.92
N GLU A 458 -3.32 10.82 36.11
CA GLU A 458 -4.71 10.62 36.51
C GLU A 458 -5.14 11.68 37.53
N GLY A 459 -6.15 12.47 37.23
CA GLY A 459 -6.63 13.53 38.11
C GLY A 459 -5.53 14.55 38.42
N ASP A 460 -5.27 14.78 39.71
CA ASP A 460 -4.23 15.71 40.19
C ASP A 460 -2.86 15.04 40.30
N TYR A 461 -2.70 13.78 39.91
CA TYR A 461 -1.48 13.01 40.10
C TYR A 461 -0.81 12.61 38.81
N VAL A 462 0.52 12.67 38.79
CA VAL A 462 1.36 12.10 37.74
C VAL A 462 2.32 11.09 38.37
N TRP A 463 2.40 9.91 37.78
CA TRP A 463 3.22 8.80 38.25
C TRP A 463 4.39 8.61 37.29
N PHE A 464 5.58 8.42 37.85
CA PHE A 464 6.81 8.25 37.08
C PHE A 464 7.54 6.99 37.49
N GLY A 465 7.90 6.17 36.49
CA GLY A 465 8.69 4.96 36.64
C GLY A 465 9.93 4.96 35.77
N GLY A 466 10.96 4.28 36.21
CA GLY A 466 12.21 4.15 35.48
C GLY A 466 13.01 2.92 35.89
N ILE A 467 14.18 2.72 35.26
CA ILE A 467 15.05 1.57 35.53
C ILE A 467 15.83 1.70 36.83
N GLU A 468 15.96 2.91 37.33
CA GLU A 468 16.64 3.22 38.60
C GLU A 468 15.77 4.17 39.42
N GLY A 469 15.91 4.12 40.76
CA GLY A 469 15.19 4.97 41.68
C GLY A 469 13.79 4.45 42.00
N GLU A 470 13.11 5.15 42.87
CA GLU A 470 11.81 4.75 43.40
C GLU A 470 10.67 5.20 42.50
N PHE A 471 9.58 4.44 42.47
CA PHE A 471 8.34 4.82 41.86
C PHE A 471 7.82 6.13 42.46
N THR A 472 7.66 7.16 41.67
CA THR A 472 7.38 8.51 42.12
C THR A 472 5.97 8.95 41.74
N ARG A 473 5.19 9.41 42.74
CA ARG A 473 3.92 10.11 42.53
C ARG A 473 4.14 11.61 42.75
N TYR A 474 3.77 12.42 41.77
CA TYR A 474 3.77 13.87 41.87
C TYR A 474 2.32 14.38 41.99
N ASP A 475 2.03 15.22 42.98
CA ASP A 475 0.76 15.93 43.13
C ASP A 475 0.89 17.31 42.48
N ILE A 476 0.15 17.52 41.37
CA ILE A 476 0.19 18.75 40.56
C ILE A 476 -0.28 19.96 41.38
N ARG A 477 -1.26 19.76 42.25
CA ARG A 477 -1.91 20.85 43.00
C ARG A 477 -1.04 21.36 44.17
N THR A 478 -0.33 20.43 44.81
CA THR A 478 0.48 20.77 46.00
C THR A 478 1.96 20.93 45.69
N ASP A 479 2.39 20.57 44.47
CA ASP A 479 3.79 20.53 44.00
C ASP A 479 4.66 19.65 44.93
N THR A 480 4.14 18.46 45.32
CA THR A 480 4.81 17.55 46.24
C THR A 480 5.04 16.17 45.64
N TYR A 481 6.08 15.49 46.11
CA TYR A 481 6.48 14.16 45.66
C TYR A 481 6.25 13.12 46.77
N THR A 482 5.82 11.93 46.38
CA THR A 482 5.72 10.74 47.25
C THR A 482 6.43 9.59 46.54
N TYR A 483 7.21 8.80 47.30
CA TYR A 483 8.05 7.74 46.74
C TYR A 483 7.62 6.38 47.30
N TYR A 484 7.70 5.36 46.43
CA TYR A 484 7.37 3.98 46.75
C TYR A 484 8.54 3.08 46.35
N PRO A 485 8.88 2.04 47.12
CA PRO A 485 10.06 1.20 46.90
C PRO A 485 9.83 0.17 45.77
N ILE A 486 9.57 0.68 44.58
CA ILE A 486 9.42 -0.09 43.32
C ILE A 486 10.39 0.52 42.33
N ASP A 487 11.27 -0.30 41.79
CA ASP A 487 12.24 0.07 40.75
C ASP A 487 12.04 -0.73 39.46
N CYS A 488 12.86 -0.45 38.46
CA CYS A 488 12.86 -1.14 37.18
C CYS A 488 11.46 -1.21 36.51
N ILE A 489 10.87 -0.04 36.30
CA ILE A 489 9.51 0.12 35.72
C ILE A 489 9.61 0.45 34.25
N GLY A 490 9.01 -0.39 33.40
CA GLY A 490 8.92 -0.20 31.95
C GLY A 490 7.60 0.44 31.49
N ASP A 491 6.48 0.14 32.16
CA ASP A 491 5.16 0.68 31.81
C ASP A 491 4.22 0.77 33.02
N ILE A 492 3.26 1.69 32.97
CA ILE A 492 2.27 1.92 34.02
C ILE A 492 0.89 2.09 33.36
N LYS A 493 -0.08 1.29 33.75
CA LYS A 493 -1.47 1.36 33.26
C LYS A 493 -2.48 1.36 34.41
N PRO A 494 -3.69 1.88 34.21
CA PRO A 494 -4.75 1.75 35.20
C PRO A 494 -5.15 0.28 35.36
N GLY A 495 -5.37 -0.14 36.62
CA GLY A 495 -5.85 -1.45 36.98
C GLY A 495 -7.28 -1.44 37.52
N LYS A 496 -7.83 -2.62 37.82
CA LYS A 496 -9.17 -2.76 38.43
C LYS A 496 -9.20 -2.20 39.84
N GLY A 497 -10.38 -1.68 40.26
CA GLY A 497 -10.59 -1.21 41.64
C GLY A 497 -9.79 0.03 42.05
N GLY A 498 -9.22 0.77 41.13
CA GLY A 498 -8.42 1.95 41.38
C GLY A 498 -6.94 1.64 41.70
N SER A 499 -6.46 0.44 41.34
CA SER A 499 -5.02 0.10 41.38
C SER A 499 -4.27 0.59 40.14
N LEU A 500 -2.94 0.46 40.14
CA LEU A 500 -2.10 0.54 38.94
C LEU A 500 -1.53 -0.84 38.62
N LEU A 501 -1.42 -1.13 37.35
CA LEU A 501 -0.64 -2.24 36.82
C LEU A 501 0.73 -1.69 36.42
N ILE A 502 1.78 -2.32 36.87
CA ILE A 502 3.16 -1.89 36.63
C ILE A 502 3.92 -3.05 35.98
N ALA A 503 4.43 -2.82 34.79
CA ALA A 503 5.35 -3.73 34.10
C ALA A 503 6.77 -3.44 34.56
N GLY A 504 7.52 -4.48 34.88
CA GLY A 504 8.89 -4.29 35.38
C GLY A 504 9.78 -5.52 35.27
N CYS A 505 11.00 -5.39 35.75
CA CYS A 505 11.99 -6.47 35.73
C CYS A 505 11.56 -7.71 36.52
N SER A 506 10.72 -7.53 37.53
CA SER A 506 10.23 -8.61 38.39
C SER A 506 8.87 -9.17 37.97
N GLY A 507 8.41 -8.84 36.74
CA GLY A 507 7.12 -9.28 36.22
C GLY A 507 6.05 -8.19 36.22
N LEU A 508 4.80 -8.55 36.58
CA LEU A 508 3.65 -7.65 36.69
C LEU A 508 3.38 -7.33 38.16
N ALA A 509 3.36 -6.06 38.53
CA ALA A 509 2.92 -5.61 39.84
C ALA A 509 1.50 -5.03 39.81
N VAL A 510 0.71 -5.34 40.81
CA VAL A 510 -0.54 -4.65 41.15
C VAL A 510 -0.28 -3.74 42.33
N PHE A 511 -0.35 -2.43 42.11
CA PHE A 511 -0.08 -1.39 43.10
C PHE A 511 -1.40 -0.76 43.56
N ASP A 512 -1.65 -0.82 44.88
CA ASP A 512 -2.80 -0.14 45.50
C ASP A 512 -2.44 1.33 45.80
N LYS A 513 -3.12 2.25 45.10
CA LYS A 513 -2.89 3.70 45.21
C LYS A 513 -3.22 4.27 46.61
N LYS A 514 -4.06 3.57 47.41
CA LYS A 514 -4.48 4.05 48.74
C LYS A 514 -3.54 3.62 49.85
N SER A 515 -3.20 2.31 49.86
CA SER A 515 -2.30 1.78 50.87
C SER A 515 -0.81 1.97 50.53
N GLY A 516 -0.49 2.06 49.23
CA GLY A 516 0.89 2.01 48.74
C GLY A 516 1.48 0.60 48.65
N ASP A 517 0.66 -0.42 48.90
CA ASP A 517 1.10 -1.82 48.85
C ASP A 517 1.26 -2.30 47.42
N THR A 518 2.24 -3.18 47.21
CA THR A 518 2.57 -3.75 45.89
C THR A 518 2.53 -5.26 45.96
N GLN A 519 1.79 -5.86 45.07
CA GLN A 519 1.76 -7.31 44.89
C GLN A 519 2.34 -7.70 43.52
N TRP A 520 3.44 -8.46 43.55
CA TRP A 520 4.12 -8.94 42.34
C TRP A 520 3.54 -10.28 41.90
N HIS A 521 3.33 -10.42 40.58
CA HIS A 521 2.90 -11.64 39.92
C HIS A 521 3.95 -12.02 38.86
N GLN A 522 4.54 -13.20 39.07
CA GLN A 522 5.55 -13.78 38.16
C GLN A 522 5.06 -15.06 37.49
N THR A 523 3.89 -15.57 37.89
CA THR A 523 3.34 -16.82 37.35
C THR A 523 1.87 -16.61 37.01
N PHE A 524 1.46 -17.06 35.83
CA PHE A 524 0.10 -17.00 35.29
C PHE A 524 -0.24 -18.36 34.69
N GLY A 525 -1.15 -19.12 35.32
CA GLY A 525 -1.39 -20.52 34.93
C GLY A 525 -0.08 -21.32 35.02
N ASP A 526 0.31 -21.93 33.90
CA ASP A 526 1.56 -22.70 33.77
C ASP A 526 2.75 -21.87 33.28
N ILE A 527 2.56 -20.57 33.03
CA ILE A 527 3.61 -19.65 32.51
C ILE A 527 4.28 -18.94 33.67
N SER A 528 5.61 -19.04 33.78
CA SER A 528 6.44 -18.32 34.74
C SER A 528 7.31 -17.31 34.00
N LEU A 529 7.29 -16.05 34.44
CA LEU A 529 8.10 -14.97 33.88
C LEU A 529 9.53 -15.03 34.41
N HIS A 530 10.51 -15.08 33.49
CA HIS A 530 11.95 -15.05 33.77
C HIS A 530 12.61 -13.80 33.18
N TYR A 531 11.89 -13.11 32.30
CA TYR A 531 12.36 -11.89 31.61
C TYR A 531 11.51 -10.68 31.99
N PRO A 532 12.07 -9.47 31.84
CA PRO A 532 11.33 -8.25 32.10
C PRO A 532 10.06 -8.13 31.25
N VAL A 533 8.99 -7.60 31.85
CA VAL A 533 7.82 -7.11 31.10
C VAL A 533 8.11 -5.67 30.69
N ARG A 534 8.19 -5.42 29.38
CA ARG A 534 8.51 -4.09 28.81
C ARG A 534 7.31 -3.17 28.81
N CYS A 535 6.18 -3.67 28.33
CA CYS A 535 4.92 -2.93 28.34
C CYS A 535 3.74 -3.86 28.56
N LEU A 536 2.61 -3.28 28.92
CA LEU A 536 1.37 -4.00 29.19
C LEU A 536 0.16 -3.25 28.67
N MET A 537 -0.92 -4.00 28.43
CA MET A 537 -2.18 -3.45 27.98
C MET A 537 -3.33 -4.27 28.53
N GLN A 538 -4.45 -3.62 28.90
CA GLN A 538 -5.72 -4.30 29.10
C GLN A 538 -6.57 -4.13 27.85
N SER A 539 -7.00 -5.23 27.25
CA SER A 539 -7.90 -5.22 26.09
C SER A 539 -9.34 -4.92 26.46
N SER A 540 -10.11 -4.55 25.47
CA SER A 540 -11.57 -4.34 25.61
C SER A 540 -12.31 -5.62 26.07
N SER A 541 -11.76 -6.82 25.79
CA SER A 541 -12.24 -8.10 26.29
C SER A 541 -11.97 -8.32 27.80
N GLY A 542 -11.11 -7.49 28.40
CA GLY A 542 -10.72 -7.57 29.79
C GLY A 542 -9.49 -8.45 30.06
N ASP A 543 -8.85 -8.98 29.01
CA ASP A 543 -7.58 -9.69 29.11
C ASP A 543 -6.44 -8.71 29.39
N THR A 544 -5.40 -9.18 30.08
CA THR A 544 -4.16 -8.43 30.27
C THR A 544 -3.08 -9.00 29.35
N TRP A 545 -2.50 -8.15 28.52
CA TRP A 545 -1.44 -8.49 27.58
C TRP A 545 -0.10 -8.00 28.10
N LEU A 546 0.90 -8.87 28.09
CA LEU A 546 2.24 -8.58 28.57
C LEU A 546 3.23 -8.77 27.42
N ALA A 547 3.96 -7.71 27.09
CA ALA A 547 5.08 -7.76 26.15
C ALA A 547 6.36 -8.04 26.92
N THR A 548 7.00 -9.18 26.68
CA THR A 548 8.19 -9.60 27.42
C THR A 548 9.46 -9.46 26.59
N ASP A 549 10.59 -9.44 27.27
CA ASP A 549 11.92 -9.38 26.64
C ASP A 549 12.54 -10.77 26.46
N GLY A 550 11.78 -11.75 26.00
CA GLY A 550 12.31 -13.09 25.74
C GLY A 550 11.30 -14.23 25.86
N GLU A 551 10.10 -13.99 26.38
CA GLU A 551 9.05 -15.01 26.52
C GLU A 551 7.86 -14.78 25.57
N GLY A 552 8.02 -13.87 24.61
CA GLY A 552 6.98 -13.56 23.63
C GLY A 552 5.91 -12.63 24.16
N LEU A 553 4.75 -12.68 23.52
CA LEU A 553 3.53 -11.98 23.91
C LEU A 553 2.69 -12.89 24.80
N ILE A 554 2.39 -12.47 26.03
CA ILE A 554 1.59 -13.26 26.96
C ILE A 554 0.21 -12.64 27.12
N ARG A 555 -0.82 -13.44 26.86
CA ARG A 555 -2.21 -13.14 27.18
C ARG A 555 -2.56 -13.74 28.52
N VAL A 556 -3.09 -12.95 29.43
CA VAL A 556 -3.60 -13.38 30.75
C VAL A 556 -5.09 -13.09 30.80
N GLY A 557 -5.90 -14.11 31.03
CA GLY A 557 -7.34 -13.97 31.13
C GLY A 557 -7.80 -13.05 32.28
N PRO A 558 -9.07 -12.61 32.27
CA PRO A 558 -9.58 -11.59 33.19
C PRO A 558 -9.54 -12.00 34.67
N ASP A 559 -9.48 -13.29 34.97
CA ASP A 559 -9.40 -13.88 36.33
C ASP A 559 -7.95 -14.20 36.75
N GLY A 560 -6.98 -14.01 35.85
CA GLY A 560 -5.56 -14.27 36.08
C GLY A 560 -5.15 -15.75 36.14
N LYS A 561 -6.10 -16.70 35.84
CA LYS A 561 -5.83 -18.13 35.95
C LYS A 561 -5.40 -18.77 34.65
N GLU A 562 -5.97 -18.30 33.56
CA GLU A 562 -5.62 -18.77 32.22
C GLU A 562 -4.59 -17.84 31.61
N ALA A 563 -3.55 -18.41 31.02
CA ALA A 563 -2.55 -17.65 30.29
C ALA A 563 -2.10 -18.42 29.04
N HIS A 564 -1.78 -17.69 27.99
CA HIS A 564 -1.22 -18.22 26.75
C HIS A 564 -0.06 -17.34 26.29
N ALA A 565 1.02 -17.97 25.83
CA ALA A 565 2.18 -17.28 25.31
C ALA A 565 2.28 -17.50 23.79
N TYR A 566 2.43 -16.43 23.03
CA TYR A 566 2.75 -16.43 21.61
C TYR A 566 4.23 -16.19 21.42
N THR A 567 4.91 -17.12 20.76
CA THR A 567 6.35 -17.20 20.70
C THR A 567 6.85 -17.49 19.26
N VAL A 568 8.15 -17.74 19.11
CA VAL A 568 8.72 -18.20 17.84
C VAL A 568 8.12 -19.53 17.35
N ASP A 569 7.54 -20.33 18.25
CA ASP A 569 6.83 -21.56 17.90
C ASP A 569 5.48 -21.26 17.21
N ASP A 570 4.97 -20.03 17.37
CA ASP A 570 3.76 -19.52 16.73
C ASP A 570 4.10 -18.61 15.51
N ASN A 571 5.27 -18.82 14.91
CA ASN A 571 5.80 -18.08 13.75
C ASN A 571 6.20 -16.63 14.02
N LEU A 572 6.49 -16.24 15.26
CA LEU A 572 7.15 -14.95 15.51
C LEU A 572 8.65 -15.04 15.14
N VAL A 573 9.20 -13.96 14.63
CA VAL A 573 10.65 -13.88 14.34
C VAL A 573 11.49 -13.68 15.60
N SER A 574 10.87 -13.29 16.73
CA SER A 574 11.54 -13.04 18.00
C SER A 574 10.56 -13.11 19.17
N ASN A 575 11.04 -13.60 20.32
CA ASN A 575 10.30 -13.59 21.58
C ASN A 575 10.44 -12.25 22.35
N SER A 576 11.19 -11.27 21.82
CA SER A 576 11.29 -9.93 22.40
C SER A 576 10.23 -9.02 21.78
N ILE A 577 9.23 -8.65 22.58
CA ILE A 577 8.10 -7.80 22.14
C ILE A 577 8.32 -6.39 22.65
N ASN A 578 8.22 -5.40 21.74
CA ASN A 578 8.55 -4.00 22.05
C ASN A 578 7.33 -3.14 22.38
N SER A 579 6.21 -3.35 21.70
CA SER A 579 5.01 -2.52 21.85
C SER A 579 3.72 -3.29 21.64
N LEU A 580 2.63 -2.77 22.18
CA LEU A 580 1.28 -3.33 22.14
C LEU A 580 0.25 -2.25 21.82
N LEU A 581 -0.75 -2.58 21.01
CA LEU A 581 -1.91 -1.75 20.71
C LEU A 581 -3.12 -2.62 20.40
N GLU A 582 -4.30 -2.26 20.89
CA GLU A 582 -5.58 -2.81 20.45
C GLU A 582 -6.24 -1.86 19.46
N ASP A 583 -6.69 -2.37 18.33
CA ASP A 583 -7.43 -1.57 17.35
C ASP A 583 -8.94 -1.54 17.64
N ASN A 584 -9.69 -0.79 16.83
CA ASN A 584 -11.14 -0.64 16.98
C ASN A 584 -11.94 -1.93 16.68
N GLU A 585 -11.29 -2.95 16.10
CA GLU A 585 -11.88 -4.25 15.80
C GLU A 585 -11.53 -5.30 16.87
N GLY A 586 -10.78 -4.90 17.91
CA GLY A 586 -10.35 -5.76 19.00
C GLY A 586 -9.17 -6.68 18.64
N ARG A 587 -8.46 -6.39 17.54
CA ARG A 587 -7.23 -7.11 17.18
C ARG A 587 -6.06 -6.51 17.95
N ILE A 588 -5.10 -7.36 18.28
CA ILE A 588 -3.91 -6.94 19.03
C ILE A 588 -2.73 -6.77 18.06
N TRP A 589 -2.28 -5.56 17.94
CA TRP A 589 -1.07 -5.22 17.21
C TRP A 589 0.13 -5.21 18.16
N PHE A 590 1.21 -5.86 17.74
CA PHE A 590 2.43 -5.89 18.53
C PHE A 590 3.66 -5.95 17.63
N SER A 591 4.75 -5.38 18.12
CA SER A 591 6.01 -5.34 17.37
C SER A 591 7.12 -6.11 18.07
N THR A 592 7.97 -6.75 17.27
CA THR A 592 9.28 -7.26 17.66
C THR A 592 10.37 -6.27 17.23
N GLU A 593 11.65 -6.67 17.31
CA GLU A 593 12.76 -5.88 16.77
C GLU A 593 12.74 -5.79 15.22
N LYS A 594 12.08 -6.74 14.55
CA LYS A 594 12.16 -6.93 13.10
C LYS A 594 10.83 -6.82 12.38
N GLU A 595 9.74 -7.10 13.06
CA GLU A 595 8.42 -7.20 12.43
C GLU A 595 7.31 -6.63 13.30
N LEU A 596 6.24 -6.19 12.63
CA LEU A 596 4.96 -5.81 13.20
C LEU A 596 3.95 -6.93 12.91
N TYR A 597 3.18 -7.32 13.91
CA TYR A 597 2.18 -8.39 13.84
C TYR A 597 0.80 -7.88 14.20
N CYS A 598 -0.20 -8.53 13.63
CA CYS A 598 -1.62 -8.40 13.99
C CYS A 598 -2.17 -9.76 14.43
N LEU A 599 -2.66 -9.86 15.65
CA LEU A 599 -3.35 -11.03 16.16
C LEU A 599 -4.87 -10.81 16.12
N ASP A 600 -5.56 -11.60 15.30
CA ASP A 600 -7.02 -11.72 15.36
C ASP A 600 -7.40 -12.64 16.52
N CYS A 601 -7.79 -12.05 17.66
CA CYS A 601 -8.16 -12.80 18.86
C CYS A 601 -9.38 -13.69 18.69
N SER A 602 -10.25 -13.42 17.69
CA SER A 602 -11.45 -14.21 17.43
C SER A 602 -11.16 -15.53 16.72
N ARG A 603 -10.08 -15.56 15.92
CA ARG A 603 -9.65 -16.72 15.14
C ARG A 603 -8.39 -17.36 15.69
N ASP A 604 -7.71 -16.68 16.61
CA ASP A 604 -6.38 -17.04 17.12
C ASP A 604 -5.33 -17.16 16.01
N ILE A 605 -5.33 -16.17 15.09
CA ILE A 605 -4.43 -16.13 13.93
C ILE A 605 -3.52 -14.91 14.05
N ILE A 606 -2.20 -15.16 13.97
CA ILE A 606 -1.18 -14.12 13.86
C ILE A 606 -0.83 -13.93 12.38
N ILE A 607 -0.84 -12.68 11.94
CA ILE A 607 -0.47 -12.27 10.58
C ILE A 607 0.68 -11.28 10.70
N SER A 608 1.75 -11.50 9.93
CA SER A 608 2.82 -10.50 9.80
C SER A 608 2.29 -9.28 9.05
N ALA A 609 2.58 -8.09 9.55
CA ALA A 609 2.23 -6.86 8.84
C ALA A 609 2.97 -6.72 7.50
N ASN A 610 4.11 -7.38 7.34
CA ASN A 610 4.84 -7.45 6.08
C ASN A 610 4.02 -8.14 4.98
N ASP A 611 3.10 -9.07 5.36
CA ASP A 611 2.26 -9.79 4.40
C ASP A 611 1.17 -8.90 3.79
N PHE A 612 0.85 -7.76 4.41
CA PHE A 612 -0.22 -6.86 3.94
C PHE A 612 0.11 -5.36 3.99
N LEU A 613 1.20 -4.93 4.64
CA LEU A 613 1.57 -3.51 4.73
C LEU A 613 2.74 -3.13 3.82
N ASP A 614 3.44 -4.11 3.20
CA ASP A 614 4.67 -3.89 2.41
C ASP A 614 5.62 -2.88 3.09
N VAL A 615 5.94 -3.17 4.36
CA VAL A 615 6.84 -2.36 5.15
C VAL A 615 8.25 -2.90 4.97
N SER A 616 8.92 -2.52 3.90
CA SER A 616 10.38 -2.72 3.82
C SER A 616 11.06 -1.76 4.79
N TRP A 617 11.67 -2.31 5.81
CA TRP A 617 12.47 -1.58 6.83
C TRP A 617 13.80 -1.10 6.28
#